data_8b9b441610e0b702b318c27b00ccbc35
#
_entry.id   8b9b441610e0b702b318c27b00ccbc35
#
_cell.length_a   1.000
_cell.length_b   1.000
_cell.length_c   1.000
_cell.angle_alpha   90.00
_cell.angle_beta   90.00
_cell.angle_gamma   90.00
#
_symmetry.space_group_name_H-M   'P 1'
#
loop_
_entity.id
_entity.type
_entity.pdbx_description
1 polymer ?
#
loop_
_entity_poly.entity_id
_entity_poly.type
_entity_poly.pdbx_seq_one_letter_code
_entity_poly.pdbx_strand_id
1 'polypeptide(L)'
;MGRFSAVVARTETTLLPTEARAFDYVRFMFIRAGTAVLFGDVGERPVRAGDVVVLAPNTLCGSHPEGSLTTTTIYAELDYLVDQTFWQHADALVDRHHAWEFISCRFPDSAHIVHIGSSRLDLMLPWLDQLVELSLDGATPEHFFRVQACFASILDALAPFFDAQGTRPCYSPNLSPSSRYFRPVRIEAVHMRRVLETDMTRRWTITQLAAEVHLSPSQAHRIFVQAYGQTPLGYQSMVRAREMARLLRRTNLPVQEIAGRVGWNDRSHAARVFHRLIGVNPTRYRKFLDDIRPRGRS
;
A
#
# COMPACT_ATOMS: atom_id res chain seq x y z
N MET A 1 9.29 7.83 -21.70
CA MET A 1 9.51 6.94 -20.55
C MET A 1 8.73 7.55 -19.39
N GLY A 2 7.54 7.04 -19.08
CA GLY A 2 6.70 7.58 -18.01
C GLY A 2 7.38 7.41 -16.65
N ARG A 3 7.46 8.48 -15.87
CA ARG A 3 7.90 8.41 -14.48
C ARG A 3 6.80 7.72 -13.68
N PHE A 4 7.18 6.85 -12.75
CA PHE A 4 6.28 6.16 -11.84
C PHE A 4 5.54 7.17 -10.95
N SER A 5 4.22 7.04 -10.85
CA SER A 5 3.37 7.74 -9.88
C SER A 5 2.52 6.74 -9.13
N ALA A 6 2.44 6.88 -7.82
CA ALA A 6 1.58 6.03 -7.00
C ALA A 6 0.07 6.30 -7.24
N VAL A 7 -0.27 7.47 -7.76
CA VAL A 7 -1.63 7.89 -8.09
C VAL A 7 -1.63 8.61 -9.43
N VAL A 8 -2.50 8.18 -10.35
CA VAL A 8 -2.70 8.80 -11.66
C VAL A 8 -4.20 8.91 -11.92
N ALA A 9 -4.66 10.01 -12.50
CA ALA A 9 -6.05 10.19 -12.87
C ALA A 9 -6.22 10.51 -14.34
N ARG A 10 -7.35 10.06 -14.92
CA ARG A 10 -7.75 10.36 -16.30
C ARG A 10 -9.25 10.58 -16.37
N THR A 11 -9.66 11.54 -17.18
CA THR A 11 -11.07 11.73 -17.55
C THR A 11 -11.26 11.28 -18.98
N GLU A 12 -12.25 10.44 -19.19
CA GLU A 12 -12.60 9.91 -20.52
C GLU A 12 -14.10 10.01 -20.73
N THR A 13 -14.50 10.31 -21.98
CA THR A 13 -15.90 10.23 -22.41
C THR A 13 -16.01 9.14 -23.46
N THR A 14 -16.83 8.15 -23.21
CA THR A 14 -17.07 7.00 -24.08
C THR A 14 -18.49 7.03 -24.64
N LEU A 15 -18.61 6.82 -25.95
CA LEU A 15 -19.88 6.74 -26.68
C LEU A 15 -20.22 5.31 -27.12
N LEU A 16 -19.22 4.45 -27.15
CA LEU A 16 -19.31 3.06 -27.60
C LEU A 16 -18.96 2.10 -26.46
N PRO A 17 -19.43 0.86 -26.49
CA PRO A 17 -19.02 -0.17 -25.57
C PRO A 17 -17.50 -0.31 -25.51
N THR A 18 -16.95 -0.43 -24.29
CA THR A 18 -15.54 -0.67 -24.06
C THR A 18 -15.31 -2.13 -23.73
N GLU A 19 -14.20 -2.70 -24.21
CA GLU A 19 -13.80 -4.05 -23.80
C GLU A 19 -13.48 -4.11 -22.31
N ALA A 20 -13.73 -5.27 -21.70
CA ALA A 20 -13.32 -5.50 -20.33
C ALA A 20 -11.79 -5.53 -20.21
N ARG A 21 -11.23 -4.68 -19.39
CA ARG A 21 -9.78 -4.57 -19.13
C ARG A 21 -9.49 -4.65 -17.65
N ALA A 22 -8.39 -5.32 -17.31
CA ALA A 22 -7.84 -5.38 -15.97
C ALA A 22 -6.57 -4.53 -15.88
N PHE A 23 -6.33 -3.95 -14.70
CA PHE A 23 -5.14 -3.14 -14.40
C PHE A 23 -4.59 -3.57 -13.05
N ASP A 24 -3.28 -3.51 -12.88
CA ASP A 24 -2.59 -3.83 -11.62
C ASP A 24 -2.61 -2.61 -10.66
N TYR A 25 -3.78 -1.98 -10.56
CA TYR A 25 -4.05 -0.81 -9.72
C TYR A 25 -5.43 -0.95 -9.08
N VAL A 26 -5.61 -0.38 -7.91
CA VAL A 26 -6.94 -0.06 -7.40
C VAL A 26 -7.49 1.10 -8.22
N ARG A 27 -8.71 0.95 -8.75
CA ARG A 27 -9.35 1.98 -9.57
C ARG A 27 -10.54 2.58 -8.84
N PHE A 28 -10.57 3.91 -8.76
CA PHE A 28 -11.73 4.67 -8.31
C PHE A 28 -12.34 5.36 -9.52
N MET A 29 -13.47 4.84 -10.02
CA MET A 29 -14.15 5.37 -11.21
C MET A 29 -15.32 6.25 -10.76
N PHE A 30 -15.23 7.54 -10.98
CA PHE A 30 -16.27 8.52 -10.70
C PHE A 30 -17.11 8.73 -11.95
N ILE A 31 -18.40 8.41 -11.90
CA ILE A 31 -19.34 8.60 -13.00
C ILE A 31 -19.81 10.05 -12.96
N ARG A 32 -19.23 10.89 -13.86
CA ARG A 32 -19.50 12.34 -13.89
C ARG A 32 -20.80 12.66 -14.62
N ALA A 33 -21.06 11.94 -15.73
CA ALA A 33 -22.27 12.15 -16.52
C ALA A 33 -22.62 10.87 -17.28
N GLY A 34 -23.90 10.70 -17.57
CA GLY A 34 -24.44 9.57 -18.31
C GLY A 34 -24.77 8.36 -17.44
N THR A 35 -25.16 7.29 -18.12
CA THR A 35 -25.51 5.98 -17.55
C THR A 35 -24.83 4.89 -18.35
N ALA A 36 -24.52 3.77 -17.70
CA ALA A 36 -23.94 2.60 -18.37
C ALA A 36 -24.25 1.33 -17.57
N VAL A 37 -24.11 0.19 -18.21
CA VAL A 37 -24.02 -1.11 -17.55
C VAL A 37 -22.55 -1.54 -17.58
N LEU A 38 -21.96 -1.72 -16.40
CA LEU A 38 -20.64 -2.33 -16.24
C LEU A 38 -20.77 -3.84 -16.37
N PHE A 39 -19.72 -4.49 -16.87
CA PHE A 39 -19.67 -5.96 -17.02
C PHE A 39 -18.23 -6.49 -16.83
N GLY A 40 -18.10 -7.80 -16.72
CA GLY A 40 -16.84 -8.50 -16.46
C GLY A 40 -16.87 -9.20 -15.10
N ASP A 41 -15.76 -9.15 -14.34
CA ASP A 41 -15.70 -9.76 -13.00
C ASP A 41 -16.63 -9.07 -11.99
N VAL A 42 -17.07 -7.86 -12.31
CA VAL A 42 -18.03 -7.08 -11.53
C VAL A 42 -19.49 -7.55 -11.68
N GLY A 43 -19.75 -8.47 -12.63
CA GLY A 43 -21.10 -8.82 -13.09
C GLY A 43 -21.75 -7.64 -13.83
N GLU A 44 -23.01 -7.81 -14.24
CA GLU A 44 -23.78 -6.72 -14.84
C GLU A 44 -24.26 -5.76 -13.76
N ARG A 45 -23.73 -4.54 -13.75
CA ARG A 45 -24.06 -3.52 -12.77
C ARG A 45 -24.41 -2.20 -13.45
N PRO A 46 -25.63 -1.70 -13.32
CA PRO A 46 -26.00 -0.38 -13.80
C PRO A 46 -25.32 0.70 -12.94
N VAL A 47 -24.79 1.72 -13.61
CA VAL A 47 -24.16 2.90 -12.98
C VAL A 47 -24.68 4.17 -13.63
N ARG A 48 -24.70 5.26 -12.84
CA ARG A 48 -25.17 6.57 -13.26
C ARG A 48 -24.35 7.70 -12.68
N ALA A 49 -24.54 8.90 -13.16
CA ALA A 49 -23.90 10.09 -12.59
C ALA A 49 -24.10 10.17 -11.06
N GLY A 50 -23.02 10.42 -10.31
CA GLY A 50 -23.00 10.39 -8.86
C GLY A 50 -22.66 9.03 -8.24
N ASP A 51 -22.38 8.01 -9.05
CA ASP A 51 -21.83 6.75 -8.56
C ASP A 51 -20.29 6.77 -8.57
N VAL A 52 -19.71 6.09 -7.60
CA VAL A 52 -18.26 5.79 -7.52
C VAL A 52 -18.09 4.28 -7.48
N VAL A 53 -17.33 3.76 -8.43
CA VAL A 53 -17.01 2.34 -8.54
C VAL A 53 -15.57 2.14 -8.12
N VAL A 54 -15.34 1.35 -7.06
CA VAL A 54 -14.00 0.96 -6.61
C VAL A 54 -13.72 -0.46 -7.05
N LEU A 55 -12.65 -0.65 -7.81
CA LEU A 55 -12.24 -1.94 -8.36
C LEU A 55 -10.90 -2.36 -7.76
N ALA A 56 -10.83 -3.58 -7.27
CA ALA A 56 -9.57 -4.18 -6.83
C ALA A 56 -8.58 -4.36 -8.02
N PRO A 57 -7.27 -4.51 -7.75
CA PRO A 57 -6.30 -4.82 -8.78
C PRO A 57 -6.68 -6.08 -9.57
N ASN A 58 -6.35 -6.09 -10.85
CA ASN A 58 -6.59 -7.20 -11.78
C ASN A 58 -8.08 -7.58 -12.01
N THR A 59 -9.02 -6.72 -11.62
CA THR A 59 -10.45 -6.93 -11.88
C THR A 59 -10.80 -6.54 -13.32
N LEU A 60 -11.37 -7.47 -14.08
CA LEU A 60 -11.90 -7.20 -15.42
C LEU A 60 -13.17 -6.34 -15.32
N CYS A 61 -13.17 -5.20 -16.01
CA CYS A 61 -14.33 -4.32 -16.08
C CYS A 61 -14.40 -3.64 -17.45
N GLY A 62 -15.53 -3.75 -18.09
CA GLY A 62 -15.92 -3.02 -19.31
C GLY A 62 -17.21 -2.26 -19.06
N SER A 63 -17.64 -1.45 -20.04
CA SER A 63 -18.87 -0.66 -19.94
C SER A 63 -19.65 -0.64 -21.24
N HIS A 64 -20.99 -0.67 -21.13
CA HIS A 64 -21.95 -0.41 -22.20
C HIS A 64 -22.67 0.91 -21.88
N PRO A 65 -22.21 2.05 -22.44
CA PRO A 65 -22.89 3.33 -22.25
C PRO A 65 -24.27 3.34 -22.86
N GLU A 66 -25.23 3.96 -22.17
CA GLU A 66 -26.55 4.30 -22.73
C GLU A 66 -26.50 5.73 -23.30
N GLY A 67 -25.91 5.87 -24.48
CA GLY A 67 -25.61 7.18 -25.11
C GLY A 67 -24.16 7.59 -24.85
N SER A 68 -23.90 8.41 -23.83
CA SER A 68 -22.53 8.83 -23.46
C SER A 68 -22.24 8.57 -21.99
N LEU A 69 -21.02 8.20 -21.68
CA LEU A 69 -20.54 8.03 -20.33
C LEU A 69 -19.26 8.84 -20.12
N THR A 70 -19.28 9.81 -19.20
CA THR A 70 -18.09 10.55 -18.79
C THR A 70 -17.64 10.08 -17.43
N THR A 71 -16.43 9.58 -17.35
CA THR A 71 -15.83 9.08 -16.11
C THR A 71 -14.48 9.75 -15.83
N THR A 72 -14.22 10.02 -14.56
CA THR A 72 -12.84 10.27 -14.08
C THR A 72 -12.41 9.03 -13.32
N THR A 73 -11.32 8.39 -13.77
CA THR A 73 -10.77 7.20 -13.12
C THR A 73 -9.43 7.55 -12.47
N ILE A 74 -9.32 7.30 -11.16
CA ILE A 74 -8.06 7.35 -10.42
C ILE A 74 -7.50 5.94 -10.34
N TYR A 75 -6.24 5.78 -10.72
CA TYR A 75 -5.45 4.57 -10.59
C TYR A 75 -4.48 4.75 -9.43
N ALA A 76 -4.64 3.97 -8.38
CA ALA A 76 -3.79 4.04 -7.18
C ALA A 76 -3.06 2.71 -6.95
N GLU A 77 -1.77 2.80 -6.65
CA GLU A 77 -0.97 1.63 -6.26
C GLU A 77 -1.50 1.03 -4.96
N LEU A 78 -1.67 -0.29 -4.94
CA LEU A 78 -2.17 -0.99 -3.74
C LEU A 78 -1.24 -0.78 -2.54
N ASP A 79 0.08 -0.86 -2.73
CA ASP A 79 1.06 -0.65 -1.66
C ASP A 79 0.97 0.75 -1.06
N TYR A 80 0.67 1.76 -1.89
CA TYR A 80 0.44 3.11 -1.44
C TYR A 80 -0.82 3.21 -0.57
N LEU A 81 -1.93 2.58 -0.97
CA LEU A 81 -3.16 2.54 -0.18
C LEU A 81 -2.99 1.79 1.14
N VAL A 82 -2.22 0.71 1.15
CA VAL A 82 -1.86 -0.01 2.37
C VAL A 82 -1.10 0.90 3.34
N ASP A 83 -0.16 1.71 2.86
CA ASP A 83 0.56 2.68 3.68
C ASP A 83 -0.37 3.77 4.23
N GLN A 84 -1.28 4.31 3.41
CA GLN A 84 -2.26 5.29 3.87
C GLN A 84 -3.18 4.70 4.96
N THR A 85 -3.70 3.50 4.74
CA THR A 85 -4.55 2.79 5.72
C THR A 85 -3.79 2.49 7.01
N PHE A 86 -2.53 2.08 6.92
CA PHE A 86 -1.69 1.88 8.11
C PHE A 86 -1.57 3.17 8.93
N TRP A 87 -1.29 4.31 8.29
CA TRP A 87 -1.16 5.58 9.00
C TRP A 87 -2.50 6.10 9.54
N GLN A 88 -3.60 5.89 8.80
CA GLN A 88 -4.95 6.26 9.25
C GLN A 88 -5.35 5.52 10.53
N HIS A 89 -4.95 4.25 10.65
CA HIS A 89 -5.28 3.37 11.77
C HIS A 89 -4.05 2.95 12.59
N ALA A 90 -3.05 3.83 12.68
CA ALA A 90 -1.77 3.54 13.31
C ALA A 90 -1.85 3.27 14.82
N ASP A 91 -2.96 3.61 15.45
CA ASP A 91 -3.31 3.27 16.84
C ASP A 91 -3.78 1.82 17.00
N ALA A 92 -4.38 1.24 15.94
CA ALA A 92 -4.97 -0.09 15.94
C ALA A 92 -4.14 -1.11 15.15
N LEU A 93 -3.46 -0.70 14.06
CA LEU A 93 -2.68 -1.58 13.20
C LEU A 93 -1.21 -1.62 13.64
N VAL A 94 -0.66 -2.82 13.74
CA VAL A 94 0.72 -3.02 14.19
C VAL A 94 1.74 -2.77 13.07
N ASP A 95 1.41 -3.20 11.85
CA ASP A 95 2.28 -3.12 10.68
C ASP A 95 1.48 -3.06 9.36
N ARG A 96 2.20 -2.98 8.23
CA ARG A 96 1.61 -2.98 6.88
C ARG A 96 0.86 -4.27 6.53
N HIS A 97 1.26 -5.40 7.10
CA HIS A 97 0.57 -6.66 6.85
C HIS A 97 -0.84 -6.64 7.46
N HIS A 98 -0.96 -6.16 8.70
CA HIS A 98 -2.27 -5.92 9.32
C HIS A 98 -3.11 -4.89 8.54
N ALA A 99 -2.49 -3.85 7.97
CA ALA A 99 -3.21 -2.90 7.12
C ALA A 99 -3.73 -3.57 5.84
N TRP A 100 -2.93 -4.45 5.23
CA TRP A 100 -3.36 -5.23 4.07
C TRP A 100 -4.49 -6.21 4.42
N GLU A 101 -4.39 -6.94 5.54
CA GLU A 101 -5.45 -7.82 6.04
C GLU A 101 -6.73 -7.02 6.32
N PHE A 102 -6.61 -5.85 6.93
CA PHE A 102 -7.71 -4.94 7.20
C PHE A 102 -8.43 -4.52 5.91
N ILE A 103 -7.69 -4.08 4.88
CA ILE A 103 -8.24 -3.72 3.57
C ILE A 103 -8.93 -4.93 2.94
N SER A 104 -8.26 -6.09 2.90
CA SER A 104 -8.78 -7.32 2.29
C SER A 104 -10.06 -7.82 2.96
N CYS A 105 -10.16 -7.66 4.26
CA CYS A 105 -11.32 -8.03 5.04
C CYS A 105 -12.48 -7.03 4.85
N ARG A 106 -12.16 -5.73 4.74
CA ARG A 106 -13.13 -4.65 4.56
C ARG A 106 -13.70 -4.62 3.15
N PHE A 107 -12.90 -4.97 2.15
CA PHE A 107 -13.25 -5.00 0.75
C PHE A 107 -13.03 -6.40 0.16
N PRO A 108 -13.85 -7.40 0.56
CA PRO A 108 -13.68 -8.79 0.11
C PRO A 108 -14.05 -8.99 -1.36
N ASP A 109 -14.89 -8.12 -1.91
CA ASP A 109 -15.35 -8.19 -3.29
C ASP A 109 -14.39 -7.45 -4.22
N SER A 110 -14.28 -7.92 -5.46
CA SER A 110 -13.46 -7.29 -6.50
C SER A 110 -13.97 -5.91 -6.94
N ALA A 111 -15.22 -5.58 -6.63
CA ALA A 111 -15.87 -4.32 -6.99
C ALA A 111 -16.86 -3.84 -5.93
N HIS A 112 -16.80 -2.56 -5.62
CA HIS A 112 -17.74 -1.88 -4.74
C HIS A 112 -18.33 -0.66 -5.46
N ILE A 113 -19.67 -0.55 -5.49
CA ILE A 113 -20.35 0.60 -6.07
C ILE A 113 -21.02 1.36 -4.95
N VAL A 114 -20.71 2.65 -4.87
CA VAL A 114 -21.22 3.57 -3.85
C VAL A 114 -21.92 4.72 -4.53
N HIS A 115 -23.16 4.99 -4.14
CA HIS A 115 -23.91 6.14 -4.64
C HIS A 115 -23.68 7.35 -3.72
N ILE A 116 -22.87 8.32 -4.17
CA ILE A 116 -22.60 9.54 -3.40
C ILE A 116 -23.55 10.70 -3.77
N GLY A 117 -24.21 10.61 -4.93
CA GLY A 117 -25.09 11.64 -5.49
C GLY A 117 -24.33 12.75 -6.22
N SER A 118 -25.02 13.43 -7.13
CA SER A 118 -24.41 14.46 -7.99
C SER A 118 -23.88 15.65 -7.19
N SER A 119 -24.61 16.14 -6.20
CA SER A 119 -24.19 17.31 -5.41
C SER A 119 -22.85 17.08 -4.66
N ARG A 120 -22.60 15.86 -4.19
CA ARG A 120 -21.32 15.53 -3.54
C ARG A 120 -20.20 15.32 -4.54
N LEU A 121 -20.54 14.71 -5.66
CA LEU A 121 -19.60 14.60 -6.77
C LEU A 121 -19.14 15.99 -7.24
N ASP A 122 -20.06 16.95 -7.38
CA ASP A 122 -19.73 18.31 -7.79
C ASP A 122 -18.74 19.00 -6.85
N LEU A 123 -18.84 18.74 -5.54
CA LEU A 123 -17.87 19.25 -4.55
C LEU A 123 -16.46 18.63 -4.74
N MET A 124 -16.37 17.45 -5.30
CA MET A 124 -15.10 16.72 -5.52
C MET A 124 -14.47 17.04 -6.88
N LEU A 125 -15.25 17.59 -7.84
CA LEU A 125 -14.76 17.89 -9.19
C LEU A 125 -13.47 18.71 -9.22
N PRO A 126 -13.31 19.78 -8.41
CA PRO A 126 -12.06 20.56 -8.43
C PRO A 126 -10.82 19.71 -8.10
N TRP A 127 -10.92 18.79 -7.15
CA TRP A 127 -9.80 17.89 -6.79
C TRP A 127 -9.55 16.84 -7.85
N LEU A 128 -10.62 16.30 -8.46
CA LEU A 128 -10.53 15.34 -9.56
C LEU A 128 -9.88 15.97 -10.79
N ASP A 129 -10.29 17.19 -11.17
CA ASP A 129 -9.77 17.89 -12.33
C ASP A 129 -8.30 18.29 -12.11
N GLN A 130 -7.95 18.80 -10.91
CA GLN A 130 -6.56 19.09 -10.56
C GLN A 130 -5.69 17.83 -10.58
N LEU A 131 -6.21 16.69 -10.10
CA LEU A 131 -5.47 15.43 -10.12
C LEU A 131 -5.23 14.95 -11.56
N VAL A 132 -6.20 15.16 -12.46
CA VAL A 132 -6.05 14.86 -13.89
C VAL A 132 -4.98 15.75 -14.52
N GLU A 133 -5.01 17.06 -14.27
CA GLU A 133 -3.97 17.99 -14.77
C GLU A 133 -2.57 17.57 -14.31
N LEU A 134 -2.41 17.32 -13.01
CA LEU A 134 -1.12 16.89 -12.45
C LEU A 134 -0.64 15.54 -13.01
N SER A 135 -1.58 14.71 -13.50
CA SER A 135 -1.26 13.43 -14.13
C SER A 135 -0.82 13.57 -15.58
N LEU A 136 -1.26 14.61 -16.32
CA LEU A 136 -0.86 14.90 -17.69
C LEU A 136 0.60 15.34 -17.80
N ASP A 137 1.07 16.16 -16.85
CA ASP A 137 2.45 16.65 -16.78
C ASP A 137 3.46 15.54 -16.42
N GLY A 138 2.97 14.36 -16.08
CA GLY A 138 3.74 13.25 -15.55
C GLY A 138 4.13 13.45 -14.09
N ALA A 139 4.53 12.34 -13.45
CA ALA A 139 4.92 12.35 -12.04
C ALA A 139 6.24 13.11 -11.84
N THR A 140 6.18 14.40 -11.52
CA THR A 140 7.33 15.17 -11.08
C THR A 140 7.41 15.18 -9.56
N PRO A 141 8.61 15.15 -8.96
CA PRO A 141 8.75 15.28 -7.51
C PRO A 141 8.11 16.56 -6.95
N GLU A 142 8.04 17.62 -7.76
CA GLU A 142 7.46 18.90 -7.41
C GLU A 142 5.94 18.84 -7.20
N HIS A 143 5.25 17.94 -7.92
CA HIS A 143 3.81 17.75 -7.83
C HIS A 143 3.39 16.69 -6.80
N PHE A 144 4.34 15.96 -6.23
CA PHE A 144 4.06 14.83 -5.33
C PHE A 144 3.07 15.19 -4.22
N PHE A 145 3.34 16.24 -3.45
CA PHE A 145 2.47 16.61 -2.33
C PHE A 145 1.12 17.19 -2.77
N ARG A 146 1.04 17.78 -3.96
CA ARG A 146 -0.23 18.26 -4.54
C ARG A 146 -1.12 17.08 -4.93
N VAL A 147 -0.56 16.06 -5.59
CA VAL A 147 -1.25 14.80 -5.89
C VAL A 147 -1.76 14.14 -4.60
N GLN A 148 -0.91 14.08 -3.57
CA GLN A 148 -1.28 13.54 -2.25
C GLN A 148 -2.45 14.32 -1.63
N ALA A 149 -2.40 15.65 -1.64
CA ALA A 149 -3.43 16.50 -1.06
C ALA A 149 -4.78 16.31 -1.76
N CYS A 150 -4.81 16.34 -3.10
CA CYS A 150 -6.03 16.10 -3.88
C CYS A 150 -6.61 14.71 -3.59
N PHE A 151 -5.76 13.68 -3.61
CA PHE A 151 -6.21 12.31 -3.39
C PHE A 151 -6.71 12.09 -1.96
N ALA A 152 -6.02 12.64 -0.96
CA ALA A 152 -6.46 12.58 0.44
C ALA A 152 -7.81 13.27 0.66
N SER A 153 -8.04 14.46 0.04
CA SER A 153 -9.34 15.15 0.09
C SER A 153 -10.46 14.33 -0.54
N ILE A 154 -10.17 13.64 -1.65
CA ILE A 154 -11.12 12.73 -2.30
C ILE A 154 -11.45 11.54 -1.39
N LEU A 155 -10.45 10.89 -0.79
CA LEU A 155 -10.64 9.77 0.13
C LEU A 155 -11.42 10.19 1.39
N ASP A 156 -11.14 11.36 1.96
CA ASP A 156 -11.86 11.91 3.10
C ASP A 156 -13.35 12.11 2.78
N ALA A 157 -13.66 12.66 1.60
CA ALA A 157 -15.02 12.83 1.14
C ALA A 157 -15.76 11.51 0.87
N LEU A 158 -15.03 10.42 0.53
CA LEU A 158 -15.58 9.09 0.28
C LEU A 158 -15.71 8.23 1.57
N ALA A 159 -14.90 8.50 2.60
CA ALA A 159 -14.84 7.68 3.81
C ALA A 159 -16.21 7.39 4.44
N PRO A 160 -17.15 8.36 4.59
CA PRO A 160 -18.45 8.10 5.19
C PRO A 160 -19.29 7.06 4.46
N PHE A 161 -19.08 6.90 3.15
CA PHE A 161 -19.86 5.96 2.34
C PHE A 161 -19.34 4.53 2.45
N PHE A 162 -18.04 4.37 2.70
CA PHE A 162 -17.46 3.07 2.96
C PHE A 162 -17.81 2.58 4.37
N ASP A 163 -17.94 3.47 5.35
CA ASP A 163 -18.33 3.14 6.72
C ASP A 163 -19.81 2.73 6.82
N ALA A 164 -20.69 3.33 6.03
CA ALA A 164 -22.11 3.08 6.03
C ALA A 164 -22.52 1.70 5.47
N GLN A 165 -21.67 1.02 4.70
CA GLN A 165 -21.96 -0.29 4.09
C GLN A 165 -21.83 -1.48 5.05
N GLY A 166 -21.79 -1.24 6.36
CA GLY A 166 -21.98 -2.26 7.39
C GLY A 166 -20.88 -3.32 7.39
N THR A 167 -19.66 -2.89 7.55
CA THR A 167 -18.53 -3.79 7.72
C THR A 167 -18.69 -4.63 8.97
N ARG A 168 -18.67 -5.95 8.81
CA ARG A 168 -18.44 -6.87 9.94
C ARG A 168 -17.15 -6.39 10.62
N PRO A 169 -17.11 -6.34 11.97
CA PRO A 169 -15.87 -6.02 12.65
C PRO A 169 -14.86 -7.11 12.34
N CYS A 170 -14.03 -6.86 11.32
CA CYS A 170 -12.95 -7.77 10.91
C CYS A 170 -11.81 -7.77 11.92
N TYR A 171 -11.92 -6.94 12.94
CA TYR A 171 -10.87 -6.72 13.92
C TYR A 171 -11.46 -6.79 15.32
N SER A 172 -11.10 -7.84 16.08
CA SER A 172 -11.23 -7.81 17.54
C SER A 172 -10.08 -6.97 18.07
N PRO A 173 -10.34 -5.80 18.67
CA PRO A 173 -9.29 -5.00 19.29
C PRO A 173 -8.88 -5.64 20.61
N ASN A 174 -8.22 -6.80 20.53
CA ASN A 174 -7.53 -7.39 21.69
C ASN A 174 -6.15 -6.77 21.94
N LEU A 175 -5.78 -5.78 21.13
CA LEU A 175 -4.66 -4.90 21.43
C LEU A 175 -5.26 -3.64 22.05
N SER A 176 -5.12 -3.51 23.37
CA SER A 176 -5.31 -2.21 24.01
C SER A 176 -4.63 -1.16 23.15
N PRO A 177 -5.32 -0.06 22.79
CA PRO A 177 -4.69 1.00 22.03
C PRO A 177 -3.43 1.39 22.79
N SER A 178 -2.29 0.96 22.28
CA SER A 178 -1.02 1.45 22.79
C SER A 178 -1.00 2.90 22.36
N SER A 179 -1.55 3.76 23.22
CA SER A 179 -1.45 5.19 23.03
C SER A 179 0.03 5.47 22.76
N ARG A 180 0.32 5.81 21.49
CA ARG A 180 1.66 6.22 21.07
C ARG A 180 1.93 7.59 21.69
N TYR A 181 2.00 7.63 23.03
CA TYR A 181 2.47 8.82 23.73
C TYR A 181 3.91 9.06 23.30
N PHE A 182 4.26 10.31 23.05
CA PHE A 182 5.63 10.77 22.88
C PHE A 182 6.41 10.55 24.18
N ARG A 183 6.63 9.29 24.54
CA ARG A 183 7.51 8.92 25.65
C ARG A 183 8.92 8.77 25.10
N PRO A 184 9.93 9.31 25.77
CA PRO A 184 11.31 9.05 25.40
C PRO A 184 11.56 7.54 25.31
N VAL A 185 12.15 7.12 24.21
CA VAL A 185 12.49 5.71 24.02
C VAL A 185 13.52 5.32 25.08
N ARG A 186 13.28 4.24 25.79
CA ARG A 186 14.21 3.76 26.82
C ARG A 186 15.56 3.41 26.20
N ILE A 187 16.64 3.76 26.90
CA ILE A 187 18.01 3.56 26.42
C ILE A 187 18.31 2.09 26.10
N GLU A 188 17.72 1.16 26.85
CA GLU A 188 17.87 -0.28 26.62
C GLU A 188 17.25 -0.70 25.28
N ALA A 189 16.11 -0.13 24.86
CA ALA A 189 15.51 -0.40 23.56
C ALA A 189 16.38 0.16 22.43
N VAL A 190 16.94 1.37 22.62
CA VAL A 190 17.88 1.97 21.66
C VAL A 190 19.13 1.10 21.50
N HIS A 191 19.67 0.59 22.61
CA HIS A 191 20.83 -0.28 22.59
C HIS A 191 20.54 -1.61 21.84
N MET A 192 19.45 -2.29 22.20
CA MET A 192 19.03 -3.52 21.49
C MET A 192 18.85 -3.29 19.99
N ARG A 193 18.23 -2.18 19.59
CA ARG A 193 18.08 -1.81 18.19
C ARG A 193 19.45 -1.68 17.52
N ARG A 194 20.38 -0.94 18.13
CA ARG A 194 21.72 -0.73 17.61
C ARG A 194 22.47 -2.04 17.42
N VAL A 195 22.38 -2.97 18.37
CA VAL A 195 22.96 -4.31 18.29
C VAL A 195 22.40 -5.08 17.09
N LEU A 196 21.07 -5.07 16.88
CA LEU A 196 20.43 -5.74 15.76
C LEU A 196 20.79 -5.12 14.41
N GLU A 197 21.03 -3.81 14.33
CA GLU A 197 21.44 -3.11 13.12
C GLU A 197 22.94 -3.35 12.80
N THR A 198 23.80 -3.33 13.82
CA THR A 198 25.25 -3.48 13.64
C THR A 198 25.64 -4.90 13.29
N ASP A 199 25.02 -5.89 13.93
CA ASP A 199 25.29 -7.31 13.70
C ASP A 199 24.03 -8.04 13.24
N MET A 200 23.48 -7.58 12.11
CA MET A 200 22.25 -8.14 11.53
C MET A 200 22.42 -9.59 11.07
N THR A 201 23.63 -10.01 10.72
CA THR A 201 23.92 -11.35 10.19
C THR A 201 23.86 -12.42 11.27
N ARG A 202 24.19 -12.08 12.50
CA ARG A 202 24.13 -12.97 13.65
C ARG A 202 22.68 -13.37 13.94
N ARG A 203 22.47 -14.63 14.27
CA ARG A 203 21.18 -15.12 14.73
C ARG A 203 21.00 -14.79 16.21
N TRP A 204 20.39 -13.65 16.49
CA TRP A 204 20.10 -13.22 17.84
C TRP A 204 18.91 -14.00 18.43
N THR A 205 18.98 -14.27 19.73
CA THR A 205 17.85 -14.73 20.53
C THR A 205 17.44 -13.63 21.50
N ILE A 206 16.19 -13.67 21.96
CA ILE A 206 15.72 -12.68 22.95
C ILE A 206 16.53 -12.73 24.25
N THR A 207 16.99 -13.91 24.64
CA THR A 207 17.84 -14.10 25.83
C THR A 207 19.19 -13.41 25.68
N GLN A 208 19.82 -13.53 24.48
CA GLN A 208 21.09 -12.85 24.20
C GLN A 208 20.92 -11.33 24.20
N LEU A 209 19.87 -10.82 23.52
CA LEU A 209 19.59 -9.37 23.50
C LEU A 209 19.27 -8.82 24.90
N ALA A 210 18.56 -9.58 25.70
CA ALA A 210 18.27 -9.21 27.10
C ALA A 210 19.55 -9.12 27.95
N ALA A 211 20.48 -10.05 27.73
CA ALA A 211 21.79 -10.01 28.41
C ALA A 211 22.61 -8.76 28.04
N GLU A 212 22.58 -8.30 26.79
CA GLU A 212 23.26 -7.07 26.35
C GLU A 212 22.78 -5.80 27.07
N VAL A 213 21.57 -5.83 27.62
CA VAL A 213 20.96 -4.69 28.34
C VAL A 213 20.64 -4.99 29.80
N HIS A 214 21.16 -6.08 30.32
CA HIS A 214 21.00 -6.50 31.74
C HIS A 214 19.54 -6.61 32.20
N LEU A 215 18.66 -7.11 31.31
CA LEU A 215 17.23 -7.31 31.56
C LEU A 215 16.84 -8.78 31.46
N SER A 216 15.68 -9.13 32.04
CA SER A 216 15.07 -10.42 31.74
C SER A 216 14.55 -10.46 30.29
N PRO A 217 14.47 -11.65 29.64
CA PRO A 217 13.94 -11.78 28.28
C PRO A 217 12.55 -11.17 28.09
N SER A 218 11.66 -11.34 29.08
CA SER A 218 10.30 -10.79 29.07
C SER A 218 10.30 -9.26 29.14
N GLN A 219 11.17 -8.67 29.98
CA GLN A 219 11.31 -7.21 30.08
C GLN A 219 11.89 -6.63 28.80
N ALA A 220 12.96 -7.22 28.26
CA ALA A 220 13.60 -6.80 27.02
C ALA A 220 12.60 -6.83 25.84
N HIS A 221 11.84 -7.92 25.71
CA HIS A 221 10.80 -8.06 24.71
C HIS A 221 9.74 -6.95 24.85
N ARG A 222 9.17 -6.78 26.04
CA ARG A 222 8.13 -5.78 26.30
C ARG A 222 8.60 -4.36 25.99
N ILE A 223 9.80 -3.99 26.48
CA ILE A 223 10.37 -2.65 26.27
C ILE A 223 10.62 -2.40 24.80
N PHE A 224 11.13 -3.39 24.06
CA PHE A 224 11.40 -3.25 22.65
C PHE A 224 10.10 -3.10 21.83
N VAL A 225 9.08 -3.91 22.13
CA VAL A 225 7.76 -3.81 21.48
C VAL A 225 7.11 -2.46 21.78
N GLN A 226 7.17 -1.98 23.02
CA GLN A 226 6.66 -0.65 23.38
C GLN A 226 7.38 0.48 22.64
N ALA A 227 8.69 0.33 22.38
CA ALA A 227 9.49 1.35 21.71
C ALA A 227 9.30 1.36 20.19
N TYR A 228 9.23 0.18 19.57
CA TYR A 228 9.31 0.02 18.09
C TYR A 228 8.09 -0.66 17.48
N GLY A 229 7.06 -1.00 18.24
CA GLY A 229 5.82 -1.59 17.74
C GLY A 229 5.94 -3.02 17.23
N GLN A 230 7.10 -3.65 17.31
CA GLN A 230 7.37 -5.00 16.80
C GLN A 230 8.38 -5.75 17.67
N THR A 231 8.41 -7.06 17.54
CA THR A 231 9.36 -7.89 18.31
C THR A 231 10.80 -7.65 17.85
N PRO A 232 11.81 -7.85 18.72
CA PRO A 232 13.22 -7.73 18.35
C PRO A 232 13.61 -8.57 17.12
N LEU A 233 13.12 -9.82 17.05
CA LEU A 233 13.41 -10.71 15.91
C LEU A 233 12.64 -10.31 14.65
N GLY A 234 11.45 -9.74 14.77
CA GLY A 234 10.71 -9.11 13.68
C GLY A 234 11.49 -7.92 13.13
N TYR A 235 12.00 -7.07 14.03
CA TYR A 235 12.85 -5.92 13.67
C TYR A 235 14.12 -6.38 12.94
N GLN A 236 14.81 -7.42 13.43
CA GLN A 236 15.98 -7.98 12.74
C GLN A 236 15.64 -8.45 11.33
N SER A 237 14.50 -9.12 11.17
CA SER A 237 14.04 -9.57 9.84
C SER A 237 13.80 -8.39 8.90
N MET A 238 13.25 -7.28 9.40
CA MET A 238 13.06 -6.04 8.65
C MET A 238 14.40 -5.40 8.25
N VAL A 239 15.38 -5.33 9.16
CA VAL A 239 16.73 -4.81 8.86
C VAL A 239 17.38 -5.62 7.74
N ARG A 240 17.32 -6.95 7.83
CA ARG A 240 17.82 -7.86 6.79
C ARG A 240 17.12 -7.67 5.45
N ALA A 241 15.79 -7.51 5.44
CA ALA A 241 15.02 -7.28 4.22
C ALA A 241 15.38 -5.94 3.56
N ARG A 242 15.56 -4.88 4.34
CA ARG A 242 16.01 -3.56 3.83
C ARG A 242 17.41 -3.64 3.23
N GLU A 243 18.32 -4.30 3.90
CA GLU A 243 19.69 -4.47 3.40
C GLU A 243 19.72 -5.36 2.14
N MET A 244 18.94 -6.44 2.12
CA MET A 244 18.75 -7.24 0.92
C MET A 244 18.20 -6.41 -0.24
N ALA A 245 17.20 -5.56 -0.02
CA ALA A 245 16.67 -4.65 -1.03
C ALA A 245 17.76 -3.67 -1.53
N ARG A 246 18.60 -3.14 -0.63
CA ARG A 246 19.73 -2.27 -0.97
C ARG A 246 20.74 -3.00 -1.86
N LEU A 247 21.11 -4.23 -1.51
CA LEU A 247 22.06 -5.04 -2.30
C LEU A 247 21.49 -5.44 -3.66
N LEU A 248 20.18 -5.79 -3.73
CA LEU A 248 19.49 -6.06 -4.99
C LEU A 248 19.53 -4.87 -5.96
N ARG A 249 19.46 -3.64 -5.42
CA ARG A 249 19.55 -2.40 -6.21
C ARG A 249 20.97 -2.07 -6.67
N ARG A 250 21.96 -2.37 -5.85
CA ARG A 250 23.34 -1.88 -6.05
C ARG A 250 24.28 -2.90 -6.65
N THR A 251 23.89 -4.18 -6.71
CA THR A 251 24.77 -5.26 -7.16
C THR A 251 24.04 -6.23 -8.07
N ASN A 252 24.79 -6.95 -8.90
CA ASN A 252 24.29 -8.04 -9.73
C ASN A 252 24.48 -9.41 -9.07
N LEU A 253 24.79 -9.47 -7.77
CA LEU A 253 25.02 -10.71 -7.04
C LEU A 253 23.77 -11.61 -7.09
N PRO A 254 23.93 -12.93 -7.16
CA PRO A 254 22.84 -13.87 -7.07
C PRO A 254 21.99 -13.64 -5.81
N VAL A 255 20.68 -13.82 -5.91
CA VAL A 255 19.74 -13.64 -4.78
C VAL A 255 20.14 -14.51 -3.58
N GLN A 256 20.66 -15.73 -3.84
CA GLN A 256 21.12 -16.63 -2.78
C GLN A 256 22.35 -16.09 -2.04
N GLU A 257 23.28 -15.49 -2.75
CA GLU A 257 24.48 -14.88 -2.16
C GLU A 257 24.08 -13.66 -1.30
N ILE A 258 23.18 -12.82 -1.81
CA ILE A 258 22.68 -11.68 -1.06
C ILE A 258 21.95 -12.16 0.20
N ALA A 259 21.12 -13.21 0.12
CA ALA A 259 20.47 -13.79 1.29
C ALA A 259 21.49 -14.22 2.35
N GLY A 260 22.56 -14.91 1.95
CA GLY A 260 23.66 -15.27 2.85
C GLY A 260 24.35 -14.06 3.51
N ARG A 261 24.61 -13.00 2.73
CA ARG A 261 25.25 -11.76 3.22
C ARG A 261 24.43 -11.02 4.27
N VAL A 262 23.09 -11.13 4.22
CA VAL A 262 22.21 -10.53 5.23
C VAL A 262 21.87 -11.51 6.37
N GLY A 263 22.45 -12.70 6.40
CA GLY A 263 22.29 -13.67 7.48
C GLY A 263 21.09 -14.61 7.33
N TRP A 264 20.61 -14.84 6.11
CA TRP A 264 19.63 -15.88 5.81
C TRP A 264 20.29 -17.04 5.06
N ASN A 265 20.38 -18.18 5.72
CA ASN A 265 21.04 -19.36 5.16
C ASN A 265 20.14 -20.13 4.15
N ASP A 266 18.84 -19.93 4.19
CA ASP A 266 17.85 -20.54 3.29
C ASP A 266 17.25 -19.49 2.34
N ARG A 267 17.47 -19.70 1.03
CA ARG A 267 16.93 -18.85 -0.03
C ARG A 267 15.41 -18.78 -0.02
N SER A 268 14.73 -19.89 0.22
CA SER A 268 13.27 -19.97 0.21
C SER A 268 12.68 -19.22 1.39
N HIS A 269 13.31 -19.33 2.56
CA HIS A 269 12.95 -18.54 3.74
C HIS A 269 13.20 -17.05 3.51
N ALA A 270 14.36 -16.68 2.98
CA ALA A 270 14.69 -15.30 2.64
C ALA A 270 13.65 -14.69 1.68
N ALA A 271 13.30 -15.42 0.62
CA ALA A 271 12.32 -14.95 -0.37
C ALA A 271 10.93 -14.74 0.24
N ARG A 272 10.46 -15.66 1.10
CA ARG A 272 9.18 -15.52 1.79
C ARG A 272 9.15 -14.33 2.76
N VAL A 273 10.20 -14.18 3.57
CA VAL A 273 10.28 -13.06 4.53
C VAL A 273 10.42 -11.73 3.79
N PHE A 274 11.25 -11.68 2.75
CA PHE A 274 11.40 -10.49 1.91
C PHE A 274 10.06 -10.11 1.25
N HIS A 275 9.36 -11.07 0.64
CA HIS A 275 8.05 -10.83 0.03
C HIS A 275 7.04 -10.28 1.07
N ARG A 276 6.98 -10.89 2.25
CA ARG A 276 6.08 -10.43 3.32
C ARG A 276 6.37 -8.99 3.77
N LEU A 277 7.65 -8.59 3.81
CA LEU A 277 8.06 -7.28 4.33
C LEU A 277 8.17 -6.19 3.27
N ILE A 278 8.42 -6.55 2.01
CA ILE A 278 8.65 -5.62 0.88
C ILE A 278 7.49 -5.64 -0.13
N GLY A 279 6.60 -6.65 -0.06
CA GLY A 279 5.44 -6.79 -0.94
C GLY A 279 5.69 -7.56 -2.23
N VAL A 280 6.96 -7.70 -2.67
CA VAL A 280 7.35 -8.41 -3.90
C VAL A 280 8.50 -9.37 -3.64
N ASN A 281 8.61 -10.43 -4.45
CA ASN A 281 9.74 -11.36 -4.29
C ASN A 281 11.07 -10.73 -4.78
N PRO A 282 12.23 -11.18 -4.26
CA PRO A 282 13.53 -10.58 -4.58
C PRO A 282 13.87 -10.55 -6.08
N THR A 283 13.48 -11.58 -6.84
CA THR A 283 13.74 -11.67 -8.28
C THR A 283 12.90 -10.65 -9.06
N ARG A 284 11.61 -10.52 -8.73
CA ARG A 284 10.72 -9.52 -9.32
C ARG A 284 11.16 -8.10 -8.95
N TYR A 285 11.60 -7.89 -7.69
CA TYR A 285 12.13 -6.62 -7.22
C TYR A 285 13.33 -6.17 -8.05
N ARG A 286 14.28 -7.06 -8.36
CA ARG A 286 15.44 -6.78 -9.22
C ARG A 286 15.00 -6.46 -10.65
N LYS A 287 14.17 -7.31 -11.25
CA LYS A 287 13.69 -7.10 -12.63
C LYS A 287 13.03 -5.75 -12.82
N PHE A 288 12.18 -5.36 -11.88
CA PHE A 288 11.53 -4.05 -11.87
C PHE A 288 12.54 -2.89 -11.87
N LEU A 289 13.65 -3.04 -11.16
CA LEU A 289 14.73 -2.04 -11.13
C LEU A 289 15.53 -2.01 -12.43
N ASP A 290 15.76 -3.14 -13.06
CA ASP A 290 16.46 -3.24 -14.36
C ASP A 290 15.62 -2.62 -15.49
N ASP A 291 14.29 -2.74 -15.41
CA ASP A 291 13.35 -2.12 -16.35
C ASP A 291 13.30 -0.57 -16.19
N ILE A 292 13.57 -0.05 -15.00
CA ILE A 292 13.58 1.40 -14.70
C ILE A 292 14.97 2.04 -14.98
N ARG A 293 16.05 1.27 -14.94
CA ARG A 293 17.39 1.79 -15.26
C ARG A 293 17.46 2.18 -16.73
N PRO A 294 17.79 3.44 -17.07
CA PRO A 294 18.06 3.80 -18.45
C PRO A 294 19.22 2.93 -18.94
N ARG A 295 19.00 2.16 -20.00
CA ARG A 295 20.07 1.43 -20.70
C ARG A 295 21.08 2.48 -21.15
N GLY A 296 22.20 2.57 -20.46
CA GLY A 296 23.31 3.42 -20.84
C GLY A 296 23.65 3.12 -22.31
N ARG A 297 23.62 4.16 -23.13
CA ARG A 297 24.18 4.13 -24.47
C ARG A 297 25.67 3.81 -24.33
N SER A 298 26.07 2.67 -24.87
CA SER A 298 27.46 2.37 -25.22
C SER A 298 27.97 3.33 -26.27
#